data_b297e6ccb1955f7b700af8b3e5c446f3
#
_entry.id   b297e6ccb1955f7b700af8b3e5c446f3
#
_cell.length_a   1.000
_cell.length_b   1.000
_cell.length_c   1.000
_cell.angle_alpha   90.00
_cell.angle_beta   90.00
_cell.angle_gamma   90.00
#
_symmetry.space_group_name_H-M   'P 1'
#
loop_
_entity.id
_entity.type
_entity.pdbx_description
1 polymer ?
#
loop_
_entity_poly.entity_id
_entity_poly.type
_entity_poly.pdbx_seq_one_letter_code
_entity_poly.pdbx_strand_id
1 'polypeptide(L)'
;MNISDKIKYIGVDDTTIDLFESQYAVPEGVSYNSYVILDDKPAIMDTVDKRGMKDWENNLLNALDGRNADYVIVQHMEPDHAGSLARLIELFPEITVVGNAKTFVMINQFFENINIKNSLTVKEGDTLNLGSHTLTFVMAPMVHWPEVMVTYESSEKVLFSADGFGKFGALSLTENADWACEARRYYFNIVGKYGAPVQTLLKKASALDIKTICPLHGPVLSDNLGYYLDLYNTWSSYQPESKGVFIAYASIHGNTAYAAEQFAEMLRNKGVENVVITDLSRCDIAEAVEDAFRYDRMVLAAASYDAGVFPIMQDFLHHLQAKAFQNRTVGLIENGSWAPTAAKTMRNILETMKNITIVEPVVTIKSVLKETDIPALEQLADAIK
;
A
#
# COMPACT_ATOMS: atom_id res chain seq x y z
N MET A 1 21.10 -8.49 6.53
CA MET A 1 21.14 -8.45 5.04
C MET A 1 22.13 -7.36 4.61
N ASN A 2 23.00 -7.59 3.64
CA ASN A 2 23.89 -6.56 3.08
C ASN A 2 23.51 -6.37 1.61
N ILE A 3 23.35 -5.14 1.16
CA ILE A 3 23.14 -4.80 -0.25
C ILE A 3 24.48 -4.91 -0.98
N SER A 4 25.53 -4.40 -0.34
CA SER A 4 26.92 -4.49 -0.81
C SER A 4 27.91 -4.44 0.36
N ASP A 5 29.19 -4.36 0.07
CA ASP A 5 30.20 -4.12 1.10
C ASP A 5 30.08 -2.74 1.75
N LYS A 6 29.53 -1.76 1.05
CA LYS A 6 29.41 -0.39 1.49
C LYS A 6 27.99 -0.03 1.94
N ILE A 7 26.96 -0.64 1.38
CA ILE A 7 25.56 -0.35 1.71
C ILE A 7 25.02 -1.48 2.60
N LYS A 8 24.72 -1.16 3.85
CA LYS A 8 24.24 -2.10 4.86
C LYS A 8 22.79 -1.84 5.22
N TYR A 9 22.03 -2.91 5.38
CA TYR A 9 20.71 -2.87 6.00
C TYR A 9 20.89 -2.77 7.52
N ILE A 10 20.23 -1.82 8.14
CA ILE A 10 20.24 -1.58 9.60
C ILE A 10 18.83 -1.50 10.18
N GLY A 11 17.80 -1.85 9.40
CA GLY A 11 16.42 -1.85 9.82
C GLY A 11 16.08 -2.90 10.87
N VAL A 12 14.82 -2.97 11.24
CA VAL A 12 14.28 -3.88 12.26
C VAL A 12 12.94 -4.47 11.84
N ASP A 13 12.61 -5.62 12.40
CA ASP A 13 11.29 -6.24 12.29
C ASP A 13 10.46 -5.92 13.54
N ASP A 14 9.21 -5.51 13.37
CA ASP A 14 8.21 -5.48 14.43
C ASP A 14 7.22 -6.62 14.24
N THR A 15 7.42 -7.69 14.95
CA THR A 15 6.56 -8.89 14.94
C THR A 15 5.47 -8.84 16.02
N THR A 16 5.34 -7.72 16.73
CA THR A 16 4.43 -7.53 17.85
C THR A 16 3.32 -6.53 17.58
N ILE A 17 3.43 -5.78 16.49
CA ILE A 17 2.38 -4.88 16.03
C ILE A 17 1.22 -5.71 15.48
N ASP A 18 -0.01 -5.39 15.89
CA ASP A 18 -1.24 -6.03 15.41
C ASP A 18 -1.92 -5.23 14.29
N LEU A 19 -1.85 -3.88 14.36
CA LEU A 19 -2.47 -2.97 13.41
C LEU A 19 -1.47 -1.92 12.93
N PHE A 20 -1.15 -1.93 11.65
CA PHE A 20 -0.40 -0.85 11.00
C PHE A 20 -1.33 0.38 10.82
N GLU A 21 -0.81 1.59 11.07
CA GLU A 21 -1.62 2.84 11.12
C GLU A 21 -2.88 2.73 12.00
N SER A 22 -2.89 1.82 12.99
CA SER A 22 -4.05 1.55 13.84
C SER A 22 -5.32 1.09 13.10
N GLN A 23 -5.19 0.60 11.87
CA GLN A 23 -6.32 0.17 11.06
C GLN A 23 -6.10 -1.09 10.21
N TYR A 24 -4.87 -1.37 9.76
CA TYR A 24 -4.59 -2.50 8.88
C TYR A 24 -4.00 -3.66 9.67
N ALA A 25 -4.69 -4.79 9.70
CA ALA A 25 -4.20 -5.98 10.38
C ALA A 25 -2.90 -6.49 9.73
N VAL A 26 -1.86 -6.71 10.54
CA VAL A 26 -0.56 -7.19 10.08
C VAL A 26 -0.13 -8.41 10.90
N PRO A 27 -0.76 -9.58 10.68
CA PRO A 27 -0.51 -10.78 11.46
C PRO A 27 0.93 -11.28 11.36
N GLU A 28 1.63 -10.96 10.27
CA GLU A 28 3.05 -11.24 10.07
C GLU A 28 3.94 -10.05 10.40
N GLY A 29 3.41 -9.06 11.15
CA GLY A 29 4.16 -7.87 11.54
C GLY A 29 4.52 -6.96 10.37
N VAL A 30 5.57 -6.16 10.54
CA VAL A 30 6.09 -5.22 9.54
C VAL A 30 7.60 -5.07 9.71
N SER A 31 8.33 -4.79 8.64
CA SER A 31 9.71 -4.34 8.72
C SER A 31 9.78 -2.81 8.62
N TYR A 32 10.58 -2.18 9.47
CA TYR A 32 10.99 -0.78 9.34
C TYR A 32 12.40 -0.76 8.80
N ASN A 33 12.55 -0.45 7.53
CA ASN A 33 13.84 -0.52 6.86
C ASN A 33 14.59 0.81 7.01
N SER A 34 15.86 0.69 7.29
CA SER A 34 16.83 1.77 7.30
C SER A 34 18.14 1.25 6.78
N TYR A 35 18.94 2.11 6.18
CA TYR A 35 20.19 1.69 5.55
C TYR A 35 21.31 2.65 5.91
N VAL A 36 22.56 2.19 5.86
CA VAL A 36 23.73 3.05 6.00
C VAL A 36 24.69 2.83 4.84
N ILE A 37 25.18 3.93 4.27
CA ILE A 37 26.21 3.94 3.24
C ILE A 37 27.54 4.27 3.92
N LEU A 38 28.47 3.32 3.89
CA LEU A 38 29.79 3.40 4.54
C LEU A 38 30.82 3.94 3.53
N ASP A 39 30.93 5.25 3.44
CA ASP A 39 31.90 5.92 2.57
C ASP A 39 32.82 6.86 3.39
N ASP A 40 33.52 7.79 2.76
CA ASP A 40 34.33 8.81 3.46
C ASP A 40 33.45 9.58 4.45
N LYS A 41 32.23 9.89 4.05
CA LYS A 41 31.18 10.52 4.86
C LYS A 41 29.98 9.58 5.00
N PRO A 42 29.87 8.79 6.06
CA PRO A 42 28.76 7.86 6.22
C PRO A 42 27.40 8.57 6.24
N ALA A 43 26.44 8.02 5.47
CA ALA A 43 25.09 8.53 5.35
C ALA A 43 24.05 7.47 5.76
N ILE A 44 23.12 7.86 6.62
CA ILE A 44 22.00 7.01 7.05
C ILE A 44 20.77 7.36 6.18
N MET A 45 20.08 6.35 5.68
CA MET A 45 18.87 6.48 4.88
C MET A 45 17.67 6.17 5.77
N ASP A 46 16.95 7.20 6.20
CA ASP A 46 15.87 7.19 7.16
C ASP A 46 16.20 6.54 8.51
N THR A 47 15.30 6.63 9.46
CA THR A 47 15.36 5.94 10.75
C THR A 47 14.23 4.89 10.81
N VAL A 48 13.75 4.56 12.00
CA VAL A 48 12.67 3.59 12.22
C VAL A 48 11.68 4.09 13.26
N ASP A 49 10.57 3.40 13.40
CA ASP A 49 9.59 3.60 14.47
C ASP A 49 10.25 3.53 15.86
N LYS A 50 9.73 4.28 16.81
CA LYS A 50 10.17 4.26 18.23
C LYS A 50 10.13 2.87 18.84
N ARG A 51 9.23 2.00 18.35
CA ARG A 51 9.11 0.61 18.81
C ARG A 51 10.37 -0.21 18.52
N GLY A 52 11.00 0.04 17.36
CA GLY A 52 12.25 -0.62 16.94
C GLY A 52 13.54 0.13 17.28
N MET A 53 13.45 1.34 17.88
CA MET A 53 14.56 2.26 18.05
C MET A 53 15.82 1.64 18.68
N LYS A 54 15.64 0.84 19.73
CA LYS A 54 16.78 0.23 20.46
C LYS A 54 17.56 -0.76 19.62
N ASP A 55 16.85 -1.60 18.89
CA ASP A 55 17.48 -2.64 18.06
C ASP A 55 18.12 -2.00 16.82
N TRP A 56 17.45 -1.00 16.24
CA TRP A 56 17.98 -0.17 15.17
C TRP A 56 19.28 0.58 15.59
N GLU A 57 19.29 1.19 16.79
CA GLU A 57 20.51 1.84 17.31
C GLU A 57 21.68 0.85 17.40
N ASN A 58 21.44 -0.36 17.90
CA ASN A 58 22.45 -1.41 17.96
C ASN A 58 22.95 -1.81 16.55
N ASN A 59 22.01 -1.98 15.59
CA ASN A 59 22.35 -2.30 14.21
C ASN A 59 23.21 -1.21 13.57
N LEU A 60 22.83 0.05 13.77
CA LEU A 60 23.54 1.22 13.27
C LEU A 60 24.97 1.30 13.83
N LEU A 61 25.11 1.22 15.17
CA LEU A 61 26.42 1.31 15.83
C LEU A 61 27.35 0.16 15.42
N ASN A 62 26.82 -1.04 15.29
CA ASN A 62 27.57 -2.20 14.78
C ASN A 62 28.01 -2.00 13.32
N ALA A 63 27.15 -1.45 12.46
CA ALA A 63 27.47 -1.20 11.07
C ALA A 63 28.53 -0.08 10.90
N LEU A 64 28.47 0.95 11.73
CA LEU A 64 29.44 2.06 11.73
C LEU A 64 30.81 1.65 12.26
N ASP A 65 30.90 0.63 13.10
CA ASP A 65 32.15 0.11 13.68
C ASP A 65 33.05 1.22 14.27
N GLY A 66 32.45 2.07 15.12
CA GLY A 66 33.12 3.17 15.78
C GLY A 66 33.30 4.45 14.94
N ARG A 67 32.81 4.48 13.69
CA ARG A 67 32.79 5.69 12.85
C ARG A 67 31.65 6.60 13.25
N ASN A 68 31.81 7.90 12.98
CA ASN A 68 30.68 8.86 13.07
C ASN A 68 29.79 8.76 11.84
N ALA A 69 28.53 9.15 11.98
CA ALA A 69 27.64 9.43 10.85
C ALA A 69 27.70 10.92 10.50
N ASP A 70 27.93 11.23 9.23
CA ASP A 70 27.98 12.60 8.72
C ASP A 70 26.61 13.12 8.28
N TYR A 71 25.77 12.23 7.70
CA TYR A 71 24.48 12.60 7.15
C TYR A 71 23.39 11.64 7.60
N VAL A 72 22.18 12.19 7.77
CA VAL A 72 20.91 11.44 7.74
C VAL A 72 20.04 12.01 6.64
N ILE A 73 19.63 11.14 5.71
CA ILE A 73 18.73 11.49 4.62
C ILE A 73 17.31 11.14 5.08
N VAL A 74 16.46 12.14 5.25
CA VAL A 74 15.07 11.97 5.65
C VAL A 74 14.21 12.02 4.40
N GLN A 75 13.86 10.86 3.87
CA GLN A 75 13.05 10.72 2.67
C GLN A 75 11.57 10.86 2.98
N HIS A 76 11.16 10.39 4.18
CA HIS A 76 9.76 10.38 4.62
C HIS A 76 9.65 10.70 6.12
N MET A 77 8.63 11.49 6.47
CA MET A 77 8.46 12.00 7.84
C MET A 77 7.42 11.23 8.65
N GLU A 78 6.83 10.18 8.11
CA GLU A 78 5.94 9.34 8.88
C GLU A 78 6.67 8.76 10.09
N PRO A 79 6.04 8.67 11.28
CA PRO A 79 6.73 8.28 12.52
C PRO A 79 7.39 6.91 12.50
N ASP A 80 6.95 6.01 11.65
CA ASP A 80 7.55 4.68 11.48
C ASP A 80 8.91 4.71 10.74
N HIS A 81 9.24 5.84 10.09
CA HIS A 81 10.54 6.12 9.45
C HIS A 81 11.31 7.26 10.12
N ALA A 82 10.61 8.20 10.74
CA ALA A 82 11.23 9.38 11.37
C ALA A 82 11.24 9.30 12.90
N GLY A 83 10.58 8.33 13.52
CA GLY A 83 10.36 8.25 14.96
C GLY A 83 11.64 8.22 15.81
N SER A 84 12.73 7.70 15.26
CA SER A 84 14.02 7.61 15.93
C SER A 84 14.99 8.75 15.61
N LEU A 85 14.57 9.77 14.81
CA LEU A 85 15.43 10.88 14.38
C LEU A 85 15.99 11.70 15.56
N ALA A 86 15.19 11.99 16.57
CA ALA A 86 15.67 12.73 17.75
C ALA A 86 16.79 11.97 18.48
N ARG A 87 16.64 10.63 18.61
CA ARG A 87 17.67 9.77 19.20
C ARG A 87 18.94 9.76 18.38
N LEU A 88 18.83 9.73 17.06
CA LEU A 88 20.00 9.77 16.17
C LEU A 88 20.79 11.08 16.36
N ILE A 89 20.11 12.21 16.49
CA ILE A 89 20.75 13.52 16.72
C ILE A 89 21.44 13.59 18.11
N GLU A 90 20.89 12.92 19.12
CA GLU A 90 21.55 12.79 20.42
C GLU A 90 22.86 11.98 20.32
N LEU A 91 22.85 10.89 19.54
CA LEU A 91 24.02 10.03 19.32
C LEU A 91 25.11 10.74 18.51
N PHE A 92 24.70 11.50 17.49
CA PHE A 92 25.60 12.20 16.57
C PHE A 92 25.22 13.70 16.47
N PRO A 93 25.58 14.52 17.49
CA PRO A 93 25.14 15.93 17.55
C PRO A 93 25.63 16.81 16.39
N GLU A 94 26.63 16.40 15.66
CA GLU A 94 27.19 17.12 14.50
C GLU A 94 26.67 16.57 13.16
N ILE A 95 25.77 15.59 13.19
CA ILE A 95 25.18 15.02 11.97
C ILE A 95 24.41 16.10 11.16
N THR A 96 24.54 16.07 9.84
CA THR A 96 23.78 16.94 8.96
C THR A 96 22.47 16.25 8.55
N VAL A 97 21.34 16.84 8.92
CA VAL A 97 20.02 16.38 8.48
C VAL A 97 19.76 16.87 7.07
N VAL A 98 19.50 15.94 6.15
CA VAL A 98 19.24 16.22 4.74
C VAL A 98 17.77 15.92 4.43
N GLY A 99 17.06 16.87 3.88
CA GLY A 99 15.64 16.71 3.50
C GLY A 99 15.19 17.86 2.61
N ASN A 100 13.99 17.81 2.10
CA ASN A 100 13.45 18.97 1.37
C ASN A 100 12.82 20.00 2.33
N ALA A 101 12.39 21.14 1.80
CA ALA A 101 11.85 22.20 2.64
C ALA A 101 10.64 21.81 3.48
N LYS A 102 9.77 20.90 2.97
CA LYS A 102 8.62 20.41 3.72
C LYS A 102 9.03 19.44 4.83
N THR A 103 10.06 18.63 4.62
CA THR A 103 10.65 17.77 5.64
C THR A 103 10.99 18.56 6.88
N PHE A 104 11.67 19.71 6.75
CA PHE A 104 12.03 20.57 7.89
C PHE A 104 10.82 21.22 8.57
N VAL A 105 9.77 21.55 7.81
CA VAL A 105 8.51 22.00 8.41
C VAL A 105 7.91 20.90 9.28
N MET A 106 7.87 19.67 8.77
CA MET A 106 7.27 18.53 9.49
C MET A 106 8.11 18.07 10.67
N ILE A 107 9.44 18.13 10.59
CA ILE A 107 10.32 17.87 11.75
C ILE A 107 9.93 18.77 12.93
N ASN A 108 9.70 20.05 12.68
CA ASN A 108 9.29 21.00 13.74
C ASN A 108 7.86 20.74 14.26
N GLN A 109 7.02 20.02 13.51
CA GLN A 109 5.69 19.61 13.94
C GLN A 109 5.71 18.33 14.78
N PHE A 110 6.57 17.37 14.44
CA PHE A 110 6.67 16.08 15.12
C PHE A 110 7.57 16.10 16.36
N PHE A 111 8.57 16.98 16.37
CA PHE A 111 9.60 17.01 17.43
C PHE A 111 9.66 18.39 18.09
N GLU A 112 9.12 18.47 19.29
CA GLU A 112 9.28 19.66 20.12
C GLU A 112 10.74 19.73 20.62
N ASN A 113 11.40 20.87 20.40
CA ASN A 113 12.77 21.15 20.88
C ASN A 113 13.89 20.24 20.30
N ILE A 114 13.71 19.66 19.11
CA ILE A 114 14.80 18.94 18.44
C ILE A 114 15.94 19.94 18.09
N ASN A 115 17.17 19.61 18.48
CA ASN A 115 18.33 20.50 18.28
C ASN A 115 19.14 20.07 17.05
N ILE A 116 18.70 20.47 15.86
CA ILE A 116 19.44 20.24 14.60
C ILE A 116 20.47 21.36 14.44
N LYS A 117 21.77 21.03 14.59
CA LYS A 117 22.86 21.98 14.38
C LYS A 117 23.16 22.21 12.91
N ASN A 118 23.15 21.14 12.12
CA ASN A 118 23.48 21.17 10.70
C ASN A 118 22.33 20.62 9.87
N SER A 119 21.94 21.35 8.84
CA SER A 119 20.89 20.94 7.91
C SER A 119 21.24 21.26 6.47
N LEU A 120 20.79 20.42 5.54
CA LEU A 120 20.92 20.61 4.11
C LEU A 120 19.55 20.45 3.46
N THR A 121 19.02 21.56 2.96
CA THR A 121 17.76 21.52 2.19
C THR A 121 18.06 21.20 0.73
N VAL A 122 17.44 20.12 0.22
CA VAL A 122 17.60 19.65 -1.16
C VAL A 122 16.31 19.77 -1.95
N LYS A 123 16.43 19.76 -3.28
CA LYS A 123 15.35 19.82 -4.27
C LYS A 123 15.59 18.84 -5.41
N GLU A 124 14.68 18.78 -6.35
CA GLU A 124 14.74 17.91 -7.52
C GLU A 124 16.09 17.99 -8.22
N GLY A 125 16.78 16.86 -8.36
CA GLY A 125 18.03 16.70 -9.09
C GLY A 125 19.28 17.19 -8.36
N ASP A 126 19.16 17.72 -7.11
CA ASP A 126 20.33 18.04 -6.31
C ASP A 126 21.12 16.77 -5.98
N THR A 127 22.42 16.91 -5.79
CA THR A 127 23.33 15.79 -5.50
C THR A 127 24.11 16.02 -4.21
N LEU A 128 24.47 14.91 -3.54
CA LEU A 128 25.34 14.89 -2.38
C LEU A 128 26.46 13.85 -2.58
N ASN A 129 27.70 14.28 -2.57
CA ASN A 129 28.84 13.40 -2.66
C ASN A 129 29.32 12.96 -1.28
N LEU A 130 29.45 11.62 -1.10
CA LEU A 130 29.88 10.98 0.14
C LEU A 130 31.37 10.55 0.11
N GLY A 131 31.99 10.63 -1.06
CA GLY A 131 33.33 10.11 -1.37
C GLY A 131 33.29 9.34 -2.68
N SER A 132 33.19 8.03 -2.63
CA SER A 132 33.01 7.18 -3.83
C SER A 132 31.55 7.07 -4.29
N HIS A 133 30.59 7.35 -3.40
CA HIS A 133 29.15 7.33 -3.68
C HIS A 133 28.61 8.73 -3.88
N THR A 134 27.65 8.87 -4.79
CA THR A 134 26.91 10.11 -5.03
C THR A 134 25.43 9.85 -5.01
N LEU A 135 24.74 10.57 -4.13
CA LEU A 135 23.29 10.56 -3.99
C LEU A 135 22.67 11.63 -4.89
N THR A 136 21.60 11.29 -5.59
CA THR A 136 20.76 12.22 -6.36
C THR A 136 19.35 12.18 -5.78
N PHE A 137 18.79 13.34 -5.46
CA PHE A 137 17.46 13.44 -4.83
C PHE A 137 16.39 13.65 -5.90
N VAL A 138 15.35 12.81 -5.85
CA VAL A 138 14.21 12.84 -6.77
C VAL A 138 12.95 13.07 -5.95
N MET A 139 12.28 14.21 -6.15
CA MET A 139 11.06 14.54 -5.41
C MET A 139 9.90 13.65 -5.85
N ALA A 140 9.22 13.04 -4.89
CA ALA A 140 8.10 12.14 -5.06
C ALA A 140 6.86 12.59 -4.23
N PRO A 141 6.42 13.86 -4.35
CA PRO A 141 5.34 14.39 -3.52
C PRO A 141 4.07 13.57 -3.67
N MET A 142 3.42 13.28 -2.57
CA MET A 142 2.21 12.42 -2.48
C MET A 142 2.44 10.94 -2.83
N VAL A 143 3.66 10.45 -2.68
CA VAL A 143 3.95 9.02 -2.70
C VAL A 143 4.53 8.58 -1.34
N HIS A 144 3.73 8.57 -0.17
CA HIS A 144 2.29 8.96 -0.21
C HIS A 144 2.05 10.30 0.52
N TRP A 145 3.03 10.94 1.15
CA TRP A 145 2.95 12.26 1.80
C TRP A 145 3.60 13.37 0.94
N PRO A 146 3.31 14.66 1.25
CA PRO A 146 3.70 15.77 0.38
C PRO A 146 5.21 16.10 0.36
N GLU A 147 5.97 15.63 1.35
CA GLU A 147 7.41 15.84 1.49
C GLU A 147 8.23 14.69 0.93
N VAL A 148 7.62 13.57 0.56
CA VAL A 148 8.36 12.37 0.15
C VAL A 148 9.32 12.69 -0.99
N MET A 149 10.53 12.19 -0.86
CA MET A 149 11.54 12.09 -1.90
C MET A 149 12.13 10.68 -1.93
N VAL A 150 12.66 10.28 -3.06
CA VAL A 150 13.45 9.06 -3.19
C VAL A 150 14.88 9.45 -3.53
N THR A 151 15.84 8.57 -3.21
CA THR A 151 17.25 8.87 -3.38
C THR A 151 17.90 7.82 -4.27
N TYR A 152 18.52 8.25 -5.36
CA TYR A 152 19.28 7.36 -6.25
C TYR A 152 20.77 7.46 -5.95
N GLU A 153 21.38 6.34 -5.63
CA GLU A 153 22.82 6.18 -5.48
C GLU A 153 23.42 5.65 -6.80
N SER A 154 24.28 6.43 -7.43
CA SER A 154 24.68 6.21 -8.83
C SER A 154 25.83 5.21 -9.03
N SER A 155 26.66 4.95 -8.00
CA SER A 155 27.84 4.09 -8.13
C SER A 155 27.47 2.61 -8.14
N GLU A 156 26.58 2.20 -7.26
CA GLU A 156 26.06 0.83 -7.18
C GLU A 156 24.65 0.70 -7.80
N LYS A 157 24.06 1.82 -8.25
CA LYS A 157 22.75 1.89 -8.95
C LYS A 157 21.59 1.47 -8.05
N VAL A 158 21.58 1.97 -6.83
CA VAL A 158 20.60 1.68 -5.81
C VAL A 158 19.58 2.81 -5.73
N LEU A 159 18.29 2.46 -5.77
CA LEU A 159 17.20 3.38 -5.49
C LEU A 159 16.66 3.12 -4.07
N PHE A 160 16.82 4.08 -3.17
CA PHE A 160 16.10 4.13 -1.90
C PHE A 160 14.74 4.76 -2.18
N SER A 161 13.69 3.96 -2.15
CA SER A 161 12.41 4.29 -2.77
C SER A 161 11.35 4.82 -1.81
N ALA A 162 11.72 5.18 -0.58
CA ALA A 162 10.76 5.47 0.48
C ALA A 162 9.72 4.33 0.58
N ASP A 163 8.43 4.62 0.72
CA ASP A 163 7.36 3.62 0.75
C ASP A 163 7.07 2.97 -0.61
N GLY A 164 7.62 3.52 -1.67
CA GLY A 164 7.52 2.92 -2.98
C GLY A 164 8.08 1.50 -2.99
N PHE A 165 7.33 0.54 -3.55
CA PHE A 165 7.67 -0.88 -3.61
C PHE A 165 7.69 -1.60 -2.25
N GLY A 166 7.16 -0.97 -1.20
CA GLY A 166 6.97 -1.58 0.10
C GLY A 166 5.90 -2.67 0.14
N LYS A 167 5.94 -3.49 1.18
CA LYS A 167 4.89 -4.50 1.48
C LYS A 167 4.76 -4.69 2.99
N PHE A 168 3.62 -5.17 3.44
CA PHE A 168 3.45 -5.66 4.81
C PHE A 168 4.22 -6.96 5.04
N GLY A 169 4.49 -7.25 6.30
CA GLY A 169 5.18 -8.43 6.78
C GLY A 169 6.62 -8.16 7.23
N ALA A 170 6.97 -8.68 8.41
CA ALA A 170 8.32 -8.69 8.93
C ALA A 170 9.22 -9.58 8.05
N LEU A 171 10.44 -9.16 7.76
CA LEU A 171 11.35 -9.91 6.88
C LEU A 171 11.65 -11.32 7.40
N SER A 172 11.81 -11.47 8.71
CA SER A 172 12.08 -12.75 9.36
C SER A 172 10.92 -13.75 9.28
N LEU A 173 9.68 -13.29 9.05
CA LEU A 173 8.48 -14.13 8.94
C LEU A 173 8.07 -14.39 7.50
N THR A 174 8.49 -13.54 6.55
CA THR A 174 7.98 -13.53 5.17
C THR A 174 9.06 -13.80 4.11
N GLU A 175 10.19 -14.41 4.50
CA GLU A 175 11.34 -14.64 3.60
C GLU A 175 10.97 -15.37 2.29
N ASN A 176 10.03 -16.30 2.34
CA ASN A 176 9.60 -17.10 1.17
C ASN A 176 8.19 -16.75 0.68
N ALA A 177 7.60 -15.67 1.18
CA ALA A 177 6.26 -15.27 0.78
C ALA A 177 6.27 -14.58 -0.59
N ASP A 178 5.18 -14.75 -1.36
CA ASP A 178 4.96 -13.97 -2.58
C ASP A 178 4.94 -12.48 -2.24
N TRP A 179 5.74 -11.70 -2.99
CA TRP A 179 5.81 -10.25 -2.78
C TRP A 179 4.49 -9.56 -3.15
N ALA A 180 3.87 -9.99 -4.25
CA ALA A 180 2.78 -9.24 -4.86
C ALA A 180 1.53 -9.14 -3.99
N CYS A 181 1.19 -10.18 -3.22
CA CYS A 181 -0.01 -10.20 -2.38
C CYS A 181 0.02 -9.04 -1.36
N GLU A 182 0.99 -9.07 -0.45
CA GLU A 182 1.11 -8.06 0.61
C GLU A 182 1.56 -6.69 0.08
N ALA A 183 2.28 -6.63 -1.04
CA ALA A 183 2.63 -5.37 -1.69
C ALA A 183 1.43 -4.70 -2.35
N ARG A 184 0.51 -5.45 -2.94
CA ARG A 184 -0.74 -4.95 -3.51
C ARG A 184 -1.65 -4.44 -2.40
N ARG A 185 -1.78 -5.20 -1.31
CA ARG A 185 -2.55 -4.82 -0.13
C ARG A 185 -1.98 -3.54 0.48
N TYR A 186 -0.66 -3.43 0.67
CA TYR A 186 0.03 -2.22 1.10
C TYR A 186 -0.24 -1.07 0.13
N TYR A 187 0.01 -1.26 -1.17
CA TYR A 187 -0.14 -0.23 -2.18
C TYR A 187 -1.54 0.40 -2.18
N PHE A 188 -2.60 -0.40 -2.31
CA PHE A 188 -3.95 0.14 -2.44
C PHE A 188 -4.47 0.75 -1.15
N ASN A 189 -4.01 0.31 0.01
CA ASN A 189 -4.43 0.88 1.28
C ASN A 189 -3.63 2.12 1.70
N ILE A 190 -2.36 2.21 1.37
CA ILE A 190 -1.47 3.32 1.76
C ILE A 190 -1.30 4.34 0.61
N VAL A 191 -0.93 3.87 -0.58
CA VAL A 191 -0.54 4.73 -1.72
C VAL A 191 -1.66 4.91 -2.74
N GLY A 192 -2.63 4.01 -2.82
CA GLY A 192 -3.57 3.81 -3.92
C GLY A 192 -4.33 5.04 -4.41
N LYS A 193 -4.63 6.01 -3.54
CA LYS A 193 -5.23 7.30 -3.94
C LYS A 193 -4.37 8.10 -4.92
N TYR A 194 -3.07 7.91 -4.89
CA TYR A 194 -2.07 8.78 -5.52
C TYR A 194 -1.45 8.19 -6.79
N GLY A 195 -2.24 7.48 -7.60
CA GLY A 195 -1.75 6.84 -8.84
C GLY A 195 -1.01 7.79 -9.79
N ALA A 196 -1.51 9.02 -10.01
CA ALA A 196 -0.83 9.98 -10.89
C ALA A 196 0.53 10.46 -10.37
N PRO A 197 0.72 10.78 -9.06
CA PRO A 197 2.04 10.95 -8.46
C PRO A 197 2.97 9.75 -8.66
N VAL A 198 2.49 8.52 -8.46
CA VAL A 198 3.29 7.29 -8.68
C VAL A 198 3.70 7.16 -10.15
N GLN A 199 2.78 7.39 -11.10
CA GLN A 199 3.11 7.40 -12.53
C GLN A 199 4.19 8.44 -12.87
N THR A 200 4.16 9.61 -12.22
CA THR A 200 5.18 10.64 -12.38
C THR A 200 6.54 10.16 -11.84
N LEU A 201 6.55 9.50 -10.68
CA LEU A 201 7.76 8.92 -10.10
C LEU A 201 8.34 7.82 -11.01
N LEU A 202 7.50 6.88 -11.48
CA LEU A 202 7.94 5.82 -12.40
C LEU A 202 8.56 6.38 -13.67
N LYS A 203 7.99 7.46 -14.24
CA LYS A 203 8.56 8.14 -15.40
C LYS A 203 9.93 8.76 -15.10
N LYS A 204 10.14 9.34 -13.92
CA LYS A 204 11.47 9.86 -13.53
C LYS A 204 12.45 8.71 -13.32
N ALA A 205 12.04 7.64 -12.64
CA ALA A 205 12.86 6.46 -12.38
C ALA A 205 13.29 5.73 -13.64
N SER A 206 12.49 5.76 -14.72
CA SER A 206 12.82 5.12 -15.99
C SER A 206 14.04 5.75 -16.71
N ALA A 207 14.47 6.93 -16.30
CA ALA A 207 15.69 7.57 -16.79
C ALA A 207 16.95 7.17 -16.01
N LEU A 208 16.80 6.39 -14.93
CA LEU A 208 17.87 5.95 -14.04
C LEU A 208 18.23 4.48 -14.33
N ASP A 209 19.51 4.15 -14.23
CA ASP A 209 19.99 2.77 -14.37
C ASP A 209 19.94 2.06 -13.00
N ILE A 210 18.73 1.63 -12.60
CA ILE A 210 18.48 1.02 -11.30
C ILE A 210 18.75 -0.48 -11.37
N LYS A 211 19.54 -0.99 -10.44
CA LYS A 211 19.81 -2.43 -10.24
C LYS A 211 19.20 -2.99 -8.96
N THR A 212 19.01 -2.13 -7.97
CA THR A 212 18.47 -2.52 -6.67
C THR A 212 17.50 -1.47 -6.18
N ILE A 213 16.38 -1.89 -5.63
CA ILE A 213 15.40 -1.02 -4.96
C ILE A 213 15.40 -1.37 -3.48
N CYS A 214 15.58 -0.36 -2.64
CA CYS A 214 15.61 -0.44 -1.17
C CYS A 214 14.40 0.31 -0.61
N PRO A 215 13.25 -0.35 -0.39
CA PRO A 215 12.05 0.27 0.17
C PRO A 215 12.17 0.44 1.69
N LEU A 216 11.27 1.25 2.27
CA LEU A 216 11.18 1.42 3.73
C LEU A 216 10.42 0.28 4.43
N HIS A 217 9.70 -0.56 3.67
CA HIS A 217 9.06 -1.80 4.16
C HIS A 217 9.32 -2.96 3.20
N GLY A 218 9.42 -4.17 3.75
CA GLY A 218 9.58 -5.38 2.94
C GLY A 218 11.02 -5.62 2.43
N PRO A 219 11.22 -6.55 1.50
CA PRO A 219 12.53 -6.97 1.06
C PRO A 219 13.22 -5.97 0.14
N VAL A 220 14.55 -6.01 0.11
CA VAL A 220 15.34 -5.39 -0.95
C VAL A 220 15.10 -6.15 -2.26
N LEU A 221 14.84 -5.43 -3.34
CA LEU A 221 14.52 -5.97 -4.64
C LEU A 221 15.71 -5.78 -5.59
N SER A 222 16.33 -6.86 -6.03
CA SER A 222 17.50 -6.84 -6.93
C SER A 222 17.31 -7.66 -8.19
N ASP A 223 16.43 -8.67 -8.15
CA ASP A 223 16.16 -9.55 -9.25
C ASP A 223 14.84 -9.21 -9.91
N ASN A 224 14.78 -9.38 -11.25
CA ASN A 224 13.55 -9.21 -12.03
C ASN A 224 12.79 -7.89 -11.74
N LEU A 225 13.51 -6.76 -11.67
CA LEU A 225 12.91 -5.44 -11.36
C LEU A 225 11.75 -5.07 -12.30
N GLY A 226 11.76 -5.57 -13.54
CA GLY A 226 10.66 -5.38 -14.49
C GLY A 226 9.31 -5.84 -13.95
N TYR A 227 9.27 -6.96 -13.24
CA TYR A 227 8.05 -7.48 -12.62
C TYR A 227 7.42 -6.50 -11.61
N TYR A 228 8.23 -5.95 -10.73
CA TYR A 228 7.77 -4.99 -9.71
C TYR A 228 7.34 -3.66 -10.34
N LEU A 229 8.09 -3.18 -11.33
CA LEU A 229 7.76 -1.96 -12.07
C LEU A 229 6.46 -2.11 -12.87
N ASP A 230 6.23 -3.25 -13.51
CA ASP A 230 5.01 -3.53 -14.28
C ASP A 230 3.77 -3.59 -13.37
N LEU A 231 3.89 -4.21 -12.18
CA LEU A 231 2.82 -4.21 -11.19
C LEU A 231 2.51 -2.79 -10.69
N TYR A 232 3.54 -2.02 -10.31
CA TYR A 232 3.35 -0.64 -9.88
C TYR A 232 2.74 0.24 -10.97
N ASN A 233 3.13 0.05 -12.23
CA ASN A 233 2.53 0.73 -13.38
C ASN A 233 1.05 0.34 -13.56
N THR A 234 0.71 -0.94 -13.41
CA THR A 234 -0.66 -1.46 -13.48
C THR A 234 -1.52 -0.86 -12.37
N TRP A 235 -1.06 -0.94 -11.11
CA TRP A 235 -1.80 -0.44 -9.97
C TRP A 235 -1.99 1.08 -10.02
N SER A 236 -0.94 1.84 -10.31
CA SER A 236 -0.98 3.31 -10.33
C SER A 236 -1.72 3.89 -11.53
N SER A 237 -1.92 3.13 -12.60
CA SER A 237 -2.82 3.47 -13.70
C SER A 237 -4.26 2.98 -13.48
N TYR A 238 -4.53 2.36 -12.33
CA TYR A 238 -5.83 1.78 -11.97
C TYR A 238 -6.35 0.72 -12.94
N GLN A 239 -5.42 0.05 -13.64
CA GLN A 239 -5.78 -1.09 -14.46
C GLN A 239 -5.95 -2.34 -13.59
N PRO A 240 -6.86 -3.26 -13.96
CA PRO A 240 -6.95 -4.55 -13.27
C PRO A 240 -5.68 -5.35 -13.51
N GLU A 241 -5.22 -6.03 -12.46
CA GLU A 241 -4.07 -6.95 -12.56
C GLU A 241 -4.47 -8.29 -13.18
N SER A 242 -5.67 -8.75 -12.87
CA SER A 242 -6.17 -10.05 -13.28
C SER A 242 -7.59 -9.97 -13.84
N LYS A 243 -7.87 -10.85 -14.81
CA LYS A 243 -9.25 -11.12 -15.22
C LYS A 243 -9.92 -12.03 -14.19
N GLY A 244 -11.14 -11.68 -13.80
CA GLY A 244 -11.91 -12.47 -12.84
C GLY A 244 -13.05 -11.66 -12.24
N VAL A 245 -13.76 -12.27 -11.32
CA VAL A 245 -14.88 -11.64 -10.60
C VAL A 245 -14.63 -11.73 -9.10
N PHE A 246 -14.52 -10.58 -8.47
CA PHE A 246 -14.50 -10.45 -7.01
C PHE A 246 -15.94 -10.25 -6.51
N ILE A 247 -16.42 -11.11 -5.63
CA ILE A 247 -17.76 -11.04 -5.02
C ILE A 247 -17.59 -10.61 -3.56
N ALA A 248 -17.93 -9.37 -3.24
CA ALA A 248 -18.01 -8.88 -1.86
C ALA A 248 -19.45 -8.95 -1.37
N TYR A 249 -19.67 -9.62 -0.24
CA TYR A 249 -21.02 -9.69 0.32
C TYR A 249 -21.09 -9.29 1.79
N ALA A 250 -22.28 -8.83 2.19
CA ALA A 250 -22.61 -8.51 3.57
C ALA A 250 -23.99 -9.08 3.92
N SER A 251 -24.04 -10.06 4.82
CA SER A 251 -25.24 -10.83 5.13
C SER A 251 -25.57 -10.77 6.62
N ILE A 252 -26.85 -10.54 6.94
CA ILE A 252 -27.32 -10.47 8.35
C ILE A 252 -27.62 -11.86 8.90
N HIS A 253 -28.38 -12.67 8.18
CA HIS A 253 -28.89 -13.97 8.63
C HIS A 253 -28.52 -15.13 7.68
N GLY A 254 -27.50 -14.95 6.83
CA GLY A 254 -27.02 -15.99 5.91
C GLY A 254 -27.71 -16.06 4.55
N ASN A 255 -28.91 -15.45 4.35
CA ASN A 255 -29.62 -15.59 3.08
C ASN A 255 -28.93 -14.85 1.92
N THR A 256 -28.34 -13.68 2.19
CA THR A 256 -27.54 -12.96 1.17
C THR A 256 -26.22 -13.68 0.90
N ALA A 257 -25.60 -14.25 1.93
CA ALA A 257 -24.41 -15.10 1.78
C ALA A 257 -24.69 -16.29 0.86
N TYR A 258 -25.76 -17.02 1.13
CA TYR A 258 -26.17 -18.16 0.30
C TYR A 258 -26.38 -17.75 -1.17
N ALA A 259 -27.05 -16.61 -1.41
CA ALA A 259 -27.24 -16.12 -2.78
C ALA A 259 -25.91 -15.75 -3.46
N ALA A 260 -24.98 -15.13 -2.75
CA ALA A 260 -23.64 -14.79 -3.25
C ALA A 260 -22.83 -16.07 -3.57
N GLU A 261 -22.90 -17.09 -2.72
CA GLU A 261 -22.26 -18.39 -2.94
C GLU A 261 -22.82 -19.10 -4.16
N GLN A 262 -24.17 -19.15 -4.32
CA GLN A 262 -24.82 -19.71 -5.50
C GLN A 262 -24.42 -18.95 -6.78
N PHE A 263 -24.28 -17.64 -6.69
CA PHE A 263 -23.84 -16.81 -7.82
C PHE A 263 -22.38 -17.10 -8.19
N ALA A 264 -21.50 -17.26 -7.18
CA ALA A 264 -20.10 -17.65 -7.40
C ALA A 264 -19.98 -19.01 -8.12
N GLU A 265 -20.78 -19.99 -7.70
CA GLU A 265 -20.86 -21.32 -8.31
C GLU A 265 -21.34 -21.23 -9.77
N MET A 266 -22.36 -20.39 -10.01
CA MET A 266 -22.89 -20.13 -11.36
C MET A 266 -21.83 -19.53 -12.28
N LEU A 267 -21.02 -18.58 -11.82
CA LEU A 267 -19.91 -18.01 -12.60
C LEU A 267 -18.84 -19.06 -12.91
N ARG A 268 -18.46 -19.89 -11.94
CA ARG A 268 -17.51 -21.00 -12.15
C ARG A 268 -18.04 -21.98 -13.20
N ASN A 269 -19.31 -22.36 -13.11
CA ASN A 269 -19.97 -23.24 -14.09
C ASN A 269 -20.08 -22.63 -15.49
N LYS A 270 -20.08 -21.29 -15.58
CA LYS A 270 -20.04 -20.55 -16.86
C LYS A 270 -18.60 -20.33 -17.37
N GLY A 271 -17.59 -20.90 -16.72
CA GLY A 271 -16.19 -20.89 -17.16
C GLY A 271 -15.40 -19.65 -16.76
N VAL A 272 -15.82 -18.89 -15.73
CA VAL A 272 -15.01 -17.81 -15.16
C VAL A 272 -13.91 -18.44 -14.31
N GLU A 273 -12.65 -18.25 -14.71
CA GLU A 273 -11.49 -18.93 -14.08
C GLU A 273 -11.20 -18.43 -12.66
N ASN A 274 -11.28 -17.12 -12.44
CA ASN A 274 -11.01 -16.51 -11.16
C ASN A 274 -12.31 -15.96 -10.57
N VAL A 275 -12.86 -16.65 -9.58
CA VAL A 275 -14.02 -16.20 -8.80
C VAL A 275 -13.64 -16.23 -7.32
N VAL A 276 -13.42 -15.05 -6.77
CA VAL A 276 -13.10 -14.82 -5.35
C VAL A 276 -14.36 -14.32 -4.66
N ILE A 277 -14.65 -14.82 -3.47
CA ILE A 277 -15.83 -14.45 -2.70
C ILE A 277 -15.44 -14.15 -1.26
N THR A 278 -15.87 -13.01 -0.73
CA THR A 278 -15.47 -12.54 0.59
C THR A 278 -16.66 -12.01 1.40
N ASP A 279 -16.78 -12.49 2.64
CA ASP A 279 -17.70 -11.95 3.65
C ASP A 279 -17.06 -10.71 4.30
N LEU A 280 -17.56 -9.54 3.96
CA LEU A 280 -17.07 -8.27 4.51
C LEU A 280 -17.22 -8.16 6.04
N SER A 281 -18.14 -8.95 6.63
CA SER A 281 -18.33 -8.97 8.09
C SER A 281 -17.30 -9.85 8.82
N ARG A 282 -16.45 -10.58 8.11
CA ARG A 282 -15.52 -11.58 8.65
C ARG A 282 -14.08 -11.44 8.16
N CYS A 283 -13.84 -10.63 7.14
CA CYS A 283 -12.50 -10.38 6.61
C CYS A 283 -11.89 -9.08 7.20
N ASP A 284 -10.60 -8.93 7.02
CA ASP A 284 -9.97 -7.62 7.05
C ASP A 284 -10.43 -6.82 5.81
N ILE A 285 -10.92 -5.60 6.03
CA ILE A 285 -11.41 -4.74 4.95
C ILE A 285 -10.31 -4.41 3.93
N ALA A 286 -9.05 -4.37 4.36
CA ALA A 286 -7.90 -4.11 3.51
C ALA A 286 -7.67 -5.20 2.45
N GLU A 287 -7.96 -6.46 2.78
CA GLU A 287 -7.95 -7.59 1.86
C GLU A 287 -9.05 -7.44 0.79
N ALA A 288 -10.26 -7.08 1.23
CA ALA A 288 -11.37 -6.88 0.29
C ALA A 288 -11.12 -5.69 -0.65
N VAL A 289 -10.47 -4.63 -0.16
CA VAL A 289 -10.04 -3.48 -1.00
C VAL A 289 -9.01 -3.94 -2.04
N GLU A 290 -8.00 -4.70 -1.62
CA GLU A 290 -7.01 -5.27 -2.54
C GLU A 290 -7.66 -6.06 -3.66
N ASP A 291 -8.54 -7.00 -3.33
CA ASP A 291 -9.24 -7.85 -4.30
C ASP A 291 -10.12 -7.03 -5.26
N ALA A 292 -10.79 -5.99 -4.78
CA ALA A 292 -11.58 -5.10 -5.64
C ALA A 292 -10.71 -4.42 -6.71
N PHE A 293 -9.49 -4.01 -6.36
CA PHE A 293 -8.55 -3.42 -7.32
C PHE A 293 -7.85 -4.46 -8.21
N ARG A 294 -7.67 -5.69 -7.72
CA ARG A 294 -7.00 -6.75 -8.44
C ARG A 294 -7.78 -7.21 -9.67
N TYR A 295 -9.08 -7.42 -9.52
CA TYR A 295 -9.92 -8.00 -10.56
C TYR A 295 -10.60 -6.94 -11.43
N ASP A 296 -10.87 -7.29 -12.69
CA ASP A 296 -11.53 -6.40 -13.65
C ASP A 296 -13.04 -6.27 -13.43
N ARG A 297 -13.63 -7.17 -12.65
CA ARG A 297 -15.08 -7.21 -12.38
C ARG A 297 -15.35 -7.46 -10.90
N MET A 298 -16.42 -6.85 -10.41
CA MET A 298 -16.85 -6.98 -9.03
C MET A 298 -18.36 -7.20 -8.94
N VAL A 299 -18.81 -8.01 -7.98
CA VAL A 299 -20.22 -8.12 -7.61
C VAL A 299 -20.39 -7.76 -6.15
N LEU A 300 -21.35 -6.89 -5.87
CA LEU A 300 -21.70 -6.49 -4.52
C LEU A 300 -23.04 -7.11 -4.16
N ALA A 301 -23.07 -7.92 -3.10
CA ALA A 301 -24.27 -8.56 -2.58
C ALA A 301 -24.54 -8.13 -1.14
N ALA A 302 -25.60 -7.34 -0.90
CA ALA A 302 -25.86 -6.79 0.42
C ALA A 302 -27.32 -6.80 0.81
N ALA A 303 -27.56 -6.93 2.12
CA ALA A 303 -28.87 -6.73 2.72
C ALA A 303 -29.20 -5.23 2.85
N SER A 304 -30.48 -4.91 2.71
CA SER A 304 -31.02 -3.59 3.07
C SER A 304 -31.05 -3.44 4.59
N TYR A 305 -30.64 -2.28 5.07
CA TYR A 305 -30.61 -1.98 6.50
C TYR A 305 -30.84 -0.47 6.69
N ASP A 306 -31.67 -0.09 7.66
CA ASP A 306 -32.02 1.31 8.00
C ASP A 306 -32.33 2.18 6.77
N ALA A 307 -33.16 1.66 5.85
CA ALA A 307 -33.52 2.28 4.58
C ALA A 307 -32.30 2.60 3.66
N GLY A 308 -31.18 1.95 3.87
CA GLY A 308 -29.93 2.04 3.09
C GLY A 308 -29.37 0.66 2.76
N VAL A 309 -28.07 0.53 2.82
CA VAL A 309 -27.32 -0.72 2.67
C VAL A 309 -26.70 -1.13 4.03
N PHE A 310 -26.49 -2.41 4.24
CA PHE A 310 -25.88 -2.91 5.48
C PHE A 310 -24.53 -2.23 5.74
N PRO A 311 -24.26 -1.72 6.98
CA PRO A 311 -23.17 -0.78 7.27
C PRO A 311 -21.79 -1.19 6.79
N ILE A 312 -21.42 -2.46 6.94
CA ILE A 312 -20.08 -2.92 6.51
C ILE A 312 -19.87 -2.83 4.98
N MET A 313 -20.93 -3.01 4.20
CA MET A 313 -20.88 -2.79 2.75
C MET A 313 -20.71 -1.30 2.43
N GLN A 314 -21.34 -0.43 3.19
CA GLN A 314 -21.19 1.02 3.01
C GLN A 314 -19.76 1.46 3.36
N ASP A 315 -19.19 0.92 4.42
CA ASP A 315 -17.82 1.17 4.84
C ASP A 315 -16.82 0.73 3.75
N PHE A 316 -16.97 -0.49 3.24
CA PHE A 316 -16.18 -0.98 2.12
C PHE A 316 -16.24 -0.05 0.89
N LEU A 317 -17.42 0.40 0.50
CA LEU A 317 -17.59 1.32 -0.63
C LEU A 317 -16.94 2.69 -0.37
N HIS A 318 -16.95 3.18 0.88
CA HIS A 318 -16.25 4.41 1.24
C HIS A 318 -14.73 4.24 1.15
N HIS A 319 -14.18 3.09 1.55
CA HIS A 319 -12.76 2.77 1.33
C HIS A 319 -12.41 2.81 -0.16
N LEU A 320 -13.19 2.15 -1.01
CA LEU A 320 -12.98 2.18 -2.45
C LEU A 320 -13.01 3.60 -3.02
N GLN A 321 -13.99 4.41 -2.61
CA GLN A 321 -14.13 5.81 -3.04
C GLN A 321 -12.91 6.64 -2.60
N ALA A 322 -12.48 6.51 -1.34
CA ALA A 322 -11.33 7.23 -0.79
C ALA A 322 -10.02 6.89 -1.51
N LYS A 323 -9.87 5.63 -1.99
CA LYS A 323 -8.70 5.13 -2.72
C LYS A 323 -8.79 5.33 -4.24
N ALA A 324 -9.80 6.10 -4.74
CA ALA A 324 -10.00 6.40 -6.14
C ALA A 324 -10.26 5.16 -7.03
N PHE A 325 -11.00 4.19 -6.51
CA PHE A 325 -11.45 3.01 -7.27
C PHE A 325 -12.12 3.40 -8.58
N GLN A 326 -11.70 2.77 -9.67
CA GLN A 326 -12.15 3.14 -11.00
C GLN A 326 -11.90 2.04 -12.04
N ASN A 327 -12.43 2.24 -13.27
CA ASN A 327 -12.20 1.38 -14.43
C ASN A 327 -12.65 -0.08 -14.21
N ARG A 328 -13.81 -0.28 -13.59
CA ARG A 328 -14.33 -1.64 -13.29
C ARG A 328 -15.77 -1.82 -13.74
N THR A 329 -16.11 -3.07 -14.02
CA THR A 329 -17.49 -3.51 -14.25
C THR A 329 -18.07 -4.08 -12.97
N VAL A 330 -19.26 -3.65 -12.56
CA VAL A 330 -19.87 -4.00 -11.27
C VAL A 330 -21.29 -4.53 -11.45
N GLY A 331 -21.58 -5.70 -10.86
CA GLY A 331 -22.91 -6.26 -10.71
C GLY A 331 -23.48 -6.04 -9.31
N LEU A 332 -24.81 -5.92 -9.19
CA LEU A 332 -25.47 -5.67 -7.91
C LEU A 332 -26.51 -6.74 -7.58
N ILE A 333 -26.41 -7.27 -6.38
CA ILE A 333 -27.40 -8.17 -5.76
C ILE A 333 -27.85 -7.53 -4.45
N GLU A 334 -29.14 -7.30 -4.27
CA GLU A 334 -29.70 -6.80 -3.02
C GLU A 334 -30.65 -7.79 -2.37
N ASN A 335 -30.77 -7.74 -1.07
CA ASN A 335 -31.76 -8.48 -0.31
C ASN A 335 -32.55 -7.55 0.62
N GLY A 336 -33.89 -7.65 0.58
CA GLY A 336 -34.76 -6.89 1.46
C GLY A 336 -36.18 -7.43 1.46
N SER A 337 -36.71 -7.79 2.62
CA SER A 337 -37.99 -8.49 2.74
C SER A 337 -39.20 -7.65 2.29
N TRP A 338 -39.24 -6.37 2.67
CA TRP A 338 -40.40 -5.48 2.39
C TRP A 338 -40.07 -4.21 1.61
N ALA A 339 -38.84 -3.68 1.74
CA ALA A 339 -38.41 -2.46 1.07
C ALA A 339 -36.90 -2.57 0.75
N PRO A 340 -36.53 -3.28 -0.35
CA PRO A 340 -35.15 -3.36 -0.77
C PRO A 340 -34.64 -1.97 -1.18
N THR A 341 -33.51 -1.55 -0.59
CA THR A 341 -32.89 -0.23 -0.79
C THR A 341 -31.37 -0.32 -0.99
N ALA A 342 -30.78 -1.49 -0.74
CA ALA A 342 -29.33 -1.69 -0.79
C ALA A 342 -28.74 -1.37 -2.17
N ALA A 343 -29.35 -1.88 -3.24
CA ALA A 343 -28.85 -1.65 -4.60
C ALA A 343 -28.83 -0.18 -4.99
N LYS A 344 -29.89 0.56 -4.64
CA LYS A 344 -29.95 2.01 -4.89
C LYS A 344 -28.83 2.74 -4.16
N THR A 345 -28.58 2.37 -2.90
CA THR A 345 -27.53 3.01 -2.08
C THR A 345 -26.14 2.69 -2.65
N MET A 346 -25.87 1.42 -2.99
CA MET A 346 -24.60 1.00 -3.61
C MET A 346 -24.38 1.70 -4.96
N ARG A 347 -25.40 1.75 -5.81
CA ARG A 347 -25.36 2.44 -7.11
C ARG A 347 -25.01 3.92 -6.96
N ASN A 348 -25.67 4.63 -6.07
CA ASN A 348 -25.40 6.05 -5.83
C ASN A 348 -23.94 6.32 -5.43
N ILE A 349 -23.33 5.45 -4.64
CA ILE A 349 -21.91 5.59 -4.24
C ILE A 349 -21.01 5.27 -5.45
N LEU A 350 -21.26 4.18 -6.16
CA LEU A 350 -20.47 3.75 -7.32
C LEU A 350 -20.49 4.77 -8.46
N GLU A 351 -21.62 5.44 -8.71
CA GLU A 351 -21.78 6.48 -9.74
C GLU A 351 -20.92 7.73 -9.47
N THR A 352 -20.43 7.92 -8.24
CA THR A 352 -19.46 8.98 -7.93
C THR A 352 -18.03 8.62 -8.32
N MET A 353 -17.76 7.34 -8.60
CA MET A 353 -16.44 6.82 -8.96
C MET A 353 -16.23 6.88 -10.47
N LYS A 354 -14.99 7.05 -10.91
CA LYS A 354 -14.66 7.24 -12.32
C LYS A 354 -14.75 5.94 -13.11
N ASN A 355 -15.39 5.97 -14.27
CA ASN A 355 -15.41 4.85 -15.22
C ASN A 355 -15.90 3.52 -14.60
N ILE A 356 -16.90 3.57 -13.73
CA ILE A 356 -17.57 2.36 -13.25
C ILE A 356 -18.75 2.06 -14.19
N THR A 357 -18.79 0.83 -14.69
CA THR A 357 -19.92 0.32 -15.47
C THR A 357 -20.74 -0.62 -14.61
N ILE A 358 -21.97 -0.21 -14.28
CA ILE A 358 -22.90 -1.08 -13.54
C ILE A 358 -23.74 -1.84 -14.56
N VAL A 359 -23.65 -3.20 -14.50
CA VAL A 359 -24.38 -4.06 -15.43
C VAL A 359 -25.79 -4.38 -14.92
N GLU A 360 -26.67 -4.65 -15.85
CA GLU A 360 -28.04 -5.09 -15.57
C GLU A 360 -28.21 -6.59 -15.87
N PRO A 361 -29.13 -7.29 -15.20
CA PRO A 361 -30.09 -6.74 -14.24
C PRO A 361 -29.49 -6.55 -12.85
N VAL A 362 -30.03 -5.61 -12.08
CA VAL A 362 -29.89 -5.65 -10.61
C VAL A 362 -30.76 -6.77 -10.09
N VAL A 363 -30.20 -7.68 -9.32
CA VAL A 363 -30.93 -8.80 -8.75
C VAL A 363 -31.48 -8.43 -7.36
N THR A 364 -32.81 -8.46 -7.23
CA THR A 364 -33.50 -8.18 -5.96
C THR A 364 -34.06 -9.47 -5.37
N ILE A 365 -33.53 -9.89 -4.22
CA ILE A 365 -33.98 -11.05 -3.46
C ILE A 365 -34.86 -10.60 -2.30
N LYS A 366 -35.96 -11.29 -2.08
CA LYS A 366 -36.88 -11.02 -0.96
C LYS A 366 -36.76 -12.11 0.07
N SER A 367 -35.90 -11.89 1.08
CA SER A 367 -35.56 -12.80 2.19
C SER A 367 -34.69 -13.98 1.72
N VAL A 368 -35.29 -15.10 1.33
CA VAL A 368 -34.59 -16.29 0.83
C VAL A 368 -34.51 -16.29 -0.71
N LEU A 369 -33.44 -16.82 -1.25
CA LEU A 369 -33.32 -17.10 -2.69
C LEU A 369 -34.34 -18.16 -3.10
N LYS A 370 -35.11 -17.90 -4.16
CA LYS A 370 -36.14 -18.78 -4.69
C LYS A 370 -35.81 -19.21 -6.11
N GLU A 371 -36.42 -20.29 -6.58
CA GLU A 371 -36.29 -20.71 -7.98
C GLU A 371 -36.68 -19.61 -8.97
N THR A 372 -37.64 -18.77 -8.60
CA THR A 372 -38.06 -17.62 -9.41
C THR A 372 -37.01 -16.52 -9.54
N ASP A 373 -36.00 -16.49 -8.69
CA ASP A 373 -34.93 -15.49 -8.70
C ASP A 373 -33.73 -15.98 -9.56
N ILE A 374 -33.62 -17.29 -9.81
CA ILE A 374 -32.51 -17.92 -10.56
C ILE A 374 -32.33 -17.30 -11.96
N PRO A 375 -33.41 -17.08 -12.78
CA PRO A 375 -33.21 -16.48 -14.10
C PRO A 375 -32.57 -15.09 -14.08
N ALA A 376 -32.84 -14.28 -13.06
CA ALA A 376 -32.20 -12.98 -12.91
C ALA A 376 -30.73 -13.09 -12.53
N LEU A 377 -30.36 -14.06 -11.67
CA LEU A 377 -28.96 -14.37 -11.36
C LEU A 377 -28.21 -14.85 -12.60
N GLU A 378 -28.82 -15.72 -13.41
CA GLU A 378 -28.23 -16.21 -14.65
C GLU A 378 -27.96 -15.09 -15.65
N GLN A 379 -28.92 -14.14 -15.80
CA GLN A 379 -28.76 -12.98 -16.65
C GLN A 379 -27.64 -12.04 -16.15
N LEU A 380 -27.55 -11.82 -14.83
CA LEU A 380 -26.45 -11.05 -14.25
C LEU A 380 -25.11 -11.76 -14.48
N ALA A 381 -25.05 -13.08 -14.30
CA ALA A 381 -23.84 -13.85 -14.54
C ALA A 381 -23.39 -13.80 -16.01
N ASP A 382 -24.33 -13.80 -16.97
CA ASP A 382 -24.04 -13.62 -18.40
C ASP A 382 -23.57 -12.19 -18.74
N ALA A 383 -24.06 -11.19 -18.01
CA ALA A 383 -23.67 -9.80 -18.22
C ALA A 383 -22.28 -9.45 -17.63
N ILE A 384 -21.83 -10.23 -16.62
CA ILE A 384 -20.58 -9.91 -15.91
C ILE A 384 -19.44 -10.88 -16.18
N LYS A 385 -19.68 -12.03 -16.83
CA LYS A 385 -18.63 -13.03 -17.15
C LYS A 385 -17.61 -12.57 -18.20
#